data_c71b62d918654f762287b3cd0d2b23e5
#
_entry.id   c71b62d918654f762287b3cd0d2b23e5
#
_cell.length_a   1.000
_cell.length_b   1.000
_cell.length_c   1.000
_cell.angle_alpha   90.00
_cell.angle_beta   90.00
_cell.angle_gamma   90.00
#
_symmetry.space_group_name_H-M   'P 1'
#
loop_
_entity.id
_entity.type
_entity.pdbx_description
1 polymer ?
#
loop_
_entity_poly.entity_id
_entity_poly.type
_entity_poly.pdbx_seq_one_letter_code
_entity_poly.pdbx_strand_id
1 'polypeptide(L)'
;MGMIDNDWLLALKPEFAKTYYKDLFEFVKNEYSRVVVYPPADDIFNAFHFTPLSKVKVVILGQDPYHNVNQAHGLSLDRKSVV
;
A
#
# COMPACT_ATOMS: atom_id res chain seq x y z
N MET A 1 0.24 1.37 -11.49
CA MET A 1 -0.01 1.08 -10.06
C MET A 1 -0.58 -0.34 -9.96
N GLY A 2 -0.01 -1.17 -9.08
CA GLY A 2 -0.53 -2.51 -8.85
C GLY A 2 -1.92 -2.46 -8.25
N MET A 3 -2.84 -3.23 -8.81
CA MET A 3 -4.23 -3.25 -8.36
C MET A 3 -4.45 -4.37 -7.35
N ILE A 4 -5.33 -4.13 -6.39
CA ILE A 4 -5.79 -5.19 -5.48
C ILE A 4 -6.72 -6.10 -6.28
N ASP A 5 -6.40 -7.40 -6.36
CA ASP A 5 -7.12 -8.35 -7.21
C ASP A 5 -7.62 -9.58 -6.47
N ASN A 6 -7.45 -9.66 -5.15
CA ASN A 6 -7.94 -10.77 -4.35
C ASN A 6 -9.22 -10.37 -3.59
N ASP A 7 -9.61 -11.13 -2.55
CA ASP A 7 -10.85 -10.88 -1.81
C ASP A 7 -10.88 -9.53 -1.08
N TRP A 8 -9.73 -8.89 -0.88
CA TRP A 8 -9.68 -7.52 -0.39
C TRP A 8 -10.40 -6.55 -1.33
N LEU A 9 -10.41 -6.82 -2.63
CA LEU A 9 -11.06 -5.93 -3.60
C LEU A 9 -12.54 -5.77 -3.29
N LEU A 10 -13.24 -6.87 -3.02
CA LEU A 10 -14.67 -6.81 -2.68
C LEU A 10 -14.92 -6.06 -1.38
N ALA A 11 -14.07 -6.28 -0.38
CA ALA A 11 -14.20 -5.63 0.92
C ALA A 11 -13.95 -4.11 0.84
N LEU A 12 -12.99 -3.69 0.02
CA LEU A 12 -12.56 -2.29 -0.06
C LEU A 12 -13.24 -1.50 -1.17
N LYS A 13 -13.91 -2.17 -2.09
CA LYS A 13 -14.51 -1.51 -3.26
C LYS A 13 -15.42 -0.33 -2.91
N PRO A 14 -16.28 -0.39 -1.87
CA PRO A 14 -17.09 0.77 -1.51
C PRO A 14 -16.27 1.99 -1.13
N GLU A 15 -15.08 1.80 -0.54
CA GLU A 15 -14.21 2.91 -0.17
C GLU A 15 -13.63 3.60 -1.41
N PHE A 16 -13.38 2.86 -2.48
CA PHE A 16 -12.81 3.41 -3.70
C PHE A 16 -13.77 4.35 -4.43
N ALA A 17 -15.05 4.27 -4.14
CA ALA A 17 -16.06 5.16 -4.74
C ALA A 17 -16.24 6.46 -3.95
N LYS A 18 -15.64 6.59 -2.76
CA LYS A 18 -15.79 7.77 -1.91
C LYS A 18 -14.89 8.91 -2.37
N THR A 19 -15.31 10.14 -2.10
CA THR A 19 -14.60 11.34 -2.53
C THR A 19 -13.17 11.38 -1.97
N TYR A 20 -12.99 11.00 -0.68
CA TYR A 20 -11.65 11.06 -0.09
C TYR A 20 -10.66 10.17 -0.84
N TYR A 21 -11.12 9.03 -1.37
CA TYR A 21 -10.24 8.15 -2.13
C TYR A 21 -9.82 8.78 -3.45
N LYS A 22 -10.75 9.44 -4.14
CA LYS A 22 -10.43 10.14 -5.38
C LYS A 22 -9.40 11.24 -5.15
N ASP A 23 -9.58 12.03 -4.09
CA ASP A 23 -8.67 13.11 -3.76
C ASP A 23 -7.28 12.56 -3.40
N LEU A 24 -7.23 11.49 -2.62
CA LEU A 24 -5.98 10.82 -2.26
C LEU A 24 -5.29 10.27 -3.50
N PHE A 25 -6.03 9.61 -4.38
CA PHE A 25 -5.48 9.03 -5.60
C PHE A 25 -4.85 10.11 -6.48
N GLU A 26 -5.53 11.23 -6.67
CA GLU A 26 -4.99 12.34 -7.47
C GLU A 26 -3.74 12.93 -6.83
N PHE A 27 -3.74 13.10 -5.51
CA PHE A 27 -2.57 13.60 -4.80
C PHE A 27 -1.37 12.67 -4.99
N VAL A 28 -1.56 11.38 -4.78
CA VAL A 28 -0.49 10.38 -4.91
C VAL A 28 0.02 10.31 -6.34
N LYS A 29 -0.88 10.31 -7.31
CA LYS A 29 -0.52 10.30 -8.72
C LYS A 29 0.35 11.50 -9.09
N ASN A 30 -0.01 12.68 -8.60
CA ASN A 30 0.76 13.89 -8.85
C ASN A 30 2.16 13.80 -8.21
N GLU A 31 2.25 13.27 -6.99
CA GLU A 31 3.55 13.11 -6.32
C GLU A 31 4.46 12.17 -7.10
N TYR A 32 3.94 11.04 -7.59
CA TYR A 32 4.74 10.11 -8.40
C TYR A 32 5.23 10.73 -9.71
N SER A 33 4.51 11.71 -10.24
CA SER A 33 4.92 12.39 -11.46
C SER A 33 5.98 13.48 -11.23
N ARG A 34 6.11 13.97 -10.00
CA ARG A 34 6.97 15.12 -9.68
C ARG A 34 8.26 14.74 -9.01
N VAL A 35 8.22 13.78 -8.11
CA VAL A 35 9.36 13.39 -7.26
C VAL A 35 9.45 11.88 -7.20
N VAL A 36 10.59 11.37 -6.74
CA VAL A 36 10.74 9.95 -6.47
C VAL A 36 10.01 9.63 -5.18
N VAL A 37 9.02 8.74 -5.24
CA VAL A 37 8.21 8.32 -4.10
C VAL A 37 8.44 6.84 -3.83
N TYR A 38 8.57 6.47 -2.57
CA TYR A 38 8.72 5.08 -2.14
C TYR A 38 7.48 4.64 -1.37
N PRO A 39 7.04 3.41 -1.54
CA PRO A 39 7.56 2.39 -2.45
C PRO A 39 7.21 2.68 -3.90
N PRO A 40 7.80 1.95 -4.87
CA PRO A 40 7.32 2.00 -6.25
C PRO A 40 5.84 1.69 -6.32
N ALA A 41 5.14 2.24 -7.31
CA ALA A 41 3.69 2.15 -7.39
C ALA A 41 3.16 0.71 -7.35
N ASP A 42 3.90 -0.23 -7.94
CA ASP A 42 3.49 -1.64 -7.95
C ASP A 42 3.57 -2.31 -6.57
N ASP A 43 4.30 -1.72 -5.64
CA ASP A 43 4.50 -2.30 -4.31
C ASP A 43 3.57 -1.70 -3.24
N ILE A 44 2.79 -0.67 -3.57
CA ILE A 44 1.97 0.04 -2.58
C ILE A 44 1.04 -0.91 -1.81
N PHE A 45 0.42 -1.85 -2.52
CA PHE A 45 -0.58 -2.75 -1.94
C PHE A 45 -0.04 -4.14 -1.66
N ASN A 46 1.27 -4.30 -1.49
CA ASN A 46 1.87 -5.62 -1.27
C ASN A 46 1.29 -6.34 -0.05
N ALA A 47 1.00 -5.61 1.03
CA ALA A 47 0.40 -6.22 2.22
C ALA A 47 -0.90 -6.94 1.88
N PHE A 48 -1.73 -6.34 1.03
CA PHE A 48 -2.99 -6.95 0.59
C PHE A 48 -2.75 -8.12 -0.37
N HIS A 49 -1.78 -7.99 -1.27
CA HIS A 49 -1.47 -9.03 -2.24
C HIS A 49 -0.94 -10.30 -1.56
N PHE A 50 -0.09 -10.15 -0.55
CA PHE A 50 0.55 -11.28 0.10
C PHE A 50 -0.38 -12.05 1.03
N THR A 51 -1.38 -11.38 1.60
CA THR A 51 -2.29 -12.03 2.55
C THR A 51 -3.74 -11.69 2.19
N PRO A 52 -4.44 -12.59 1.49
CA PRO A 52 -5.87 -12.41 1.22
C PRO A 52 -6.68 -12.22 2.51
N LEU A 53 -7.77 -11.48 2.43
CA LEU A 53 -8.61 -11.16 3.58
C LEU A 53 -9.02 -12.41 4.36
N SER A 54 -9.37 -13.48 3.65
CA SER A 54 -9.79 -14.74 4.26
C SER A 54 -8.69 -15.43 5.09
N LYS A 55 -7.43 -15.02 4.89
CA LYS A 55 -6.28 -15.59 5.61
C LYS A 55 -5.78 -14.68 6.72
N VAL A 56 -6.33 -13.49 6.87
CA VAL A 56 -5.87 -12.52 7.88
C VAL A 56 -6.24 -13.01 9.26
N LYS A 57 -5.27 -13.02 10.17
CA LYS A 57 -5.48 -13.34 11.59
C LYS A 57 -5.23 -12.14 12.47
N VAL A 58 -4.28 -11.28 12.08
CA VAL A 58 -3.90 -10.08 12.83
C VAL A 58 -3.62 -8.97 11.83
N VAL A 59 -4.06 -7.76 12.16
CA VAL A 59 -3.73 -6.56 11.40
C VAL A 59 -2.82 -5.68 12.25
N ILE A 60 -1.67 -5.31 11.68
CA ILE A 60 -0.75 -4.37 12.31
C ILE A 60 -0.79 -3.09 11.48
N LEU A 61 -1.21 -2.00 12.13
CA LEU A 61 -1.21 -0.69 11.53
C LEU A 61 -0.09 0.12 12.18
N GLY A 62 0.91 0.48 11.38
CA GLY A 62 2.05 1.21 11.90
C GLY A 62 2.44 2.35 10.99
N GLN A 63 3.29 3.21 11.51
CA GLN A 63 3.94 4.23 10.72
C GLN A 63 5.07 3.60 9.92
N ASP A 64 5.39 4.19 8.75
CA ASP A 64 6.45 3.69 7.87
C ASP A 64 7.80 3.63 8.62
N PRO A 65 8.39 2.44 8.79
CA PRO A 65 9.66 2.30 9.48
C PRO A 65 10.88 2.58 8.60
N TYR A 66 10.67 2.78 7.29
CA TYR A 66 11.76 2.87 6.33
C TYR A 66 12.11 4.32 6.05
N HIS A 67 13.41 4.62 5.98
CA HIS A 67 13.88 5.96 5.66
C HIS A 67 15.06 5.97 4.69
N ASN A 68 15.43 4.81 4.17
CA ASN A 68 16.48 4.69 3.17
C ASN A 68 15.90 4.40 1.80
N VAL A 69 16.66 4.72 0.76
CA VAL A 69 16.28 4.49 -0.62
C VAL A 69 16.00 3.00 -0.86
N ASN A 70 14.88 2.70 -1.52
CA ASN A 70 14.50 1.35 -1.92
C ASN A 70 14.19 0.37 -0.77
N GLN A 71 14.00 0.85 0.46
CA GLN A 71 13.60 -0.01 1.56
C GLN A 71 12.08 -0.24 1.59
N ALA A 72 11.28 0.80 1.32
CA ALA A 72 9.83 0.70 1.36
C ALA A 72 9.32 -0.20 0.23
N HIS A 73 8.44 -1.14 0.55
CA HIS A 73 7.94 -2.12 -0.42
C HIS A 73 6.48 -2.54 -0.14
N GLY A 74 5.70 -1.68 0.53
CA GLY A 74 4.28 -1.93 0.77
C GLY A 74 3.96 -2.75 2.00
N LEU A 75 4.93 -2.97 2.87
CA LEU A 75 4.76 -3.68 4.14
C LEU A 75 5.20 -2.77 5.29
N SER A 76 4.50 -2.86 6.42
CA SER A 76 4.84 -2.03 7.58
C SER A 76 6.12 -2.50 8.27
N LEU A 77 6.42 -3.78 8.19
CA LEU A 77 7.64 -4.39 8.73
C LEU A 77 8.15 -5.47 7.79
N ASP A 78 9.47 -5.58 7.69
CA ASP A 78 10.13 -6.65 6.96
C ASP A 78 11.35 -7.09 7.76
N ARG A 79 11.62 -8.41 7.77
CA ARG A 79 12.77 -8.99 8.46
C ARG A 79 14.08 -8.34 8.05
N LYS A 80 14.22 -8.00 6.77
CA LYS A 80 15.46 -7.41 6.24
C LYS A 80 15.67 -5.97 6.70
N SER A 81 14.63 -5.30 7.17
CA SER A 81 14.69 -3.90 7.56
C SER A 81 14.85 -3.68 9.05
N VAL A 82 14.75 -4.73 9.84
CA VAL A 82 14.77 -4.66 11.31
C VAL A 82 16.19 -4.78 11.87
N VAL A 83 17.15 -4.95 11.04
CA VAL A 83 18.55 -5.12 11.44
C VAL A 83 19.21 -3.80 11.82
#